data_a61e6394bd6f3eda7d0e27ad2bee1da3
#
_entry.id   a61e6394bd6f3eda7d0e27ad2bee1da3
#
_cell.length_a   1.000
_cell.length_b   1.000
_cell.length_c   1.000
_cell.angle_alpha   90.00
_cell.angle_beta   90.00
_cell.angle_gamma   90.00
#
_symmetry.space_group_name_H-M   'P 1'
#
loop_
_entity.id
_entity.type
_entity.pdbx_description
1 polymer ?
#
loop_
_entity_poly.entity_id
_entity_poly.type
_entity_poly.pdbx_seq_one_letter_code
_entity_poly.pdbx_strand_id
1 'polypeptide(L)'
;PGFLKGFMNHATLTLGLDEFNYGDAHYRRSDNARAIYNPFVGNYIMDAFSTEAFGELSIQNNGLLVVLGVTNGKINQSVVVADTTDDKPSIYGKLGFDKQFTKNLRIRLTGSAYYNKGATTGKWLYGGDRAGSRYYSVLHTLKDANGNSEGTDFDGRFNAGFTQMTALQINPFFKFKGLELFGIYEMVLGDNLIGGKKEGSFTQIG
;
A
#
# COMPACT_ATOMS: atom_id res chain seq x y z
N PRO A 1 18.06 11.83 -32.50
CA PRO A 1 17.05 10.76 -32.60
C PRO A 1 17.43 9.51 -31.79
N GLY A 2 18.74 9.27 -31.51
CA GLY A 2 19.18 8.04 -30.84
C GLY A 2 18.82 7.92 -29.35
N PHE A 3 19.03 8.99 -28.57
CA PHE A 3 18.80 8.95 -27.12
C PHE A 3 17.33 8.74 -26.75
N LEU A 4 16.44 9.50 -27.34
CA LEU A 4 15.00 9.37 -27.06
C LEU A 4 14.47 8.01 -27.47
N LYS A 5 14.91 7.48 -28.62
CA LYS A 5 14.51 6.13 -29.06
C LYS A 5 15.02 5.05 -28.10
N GLY A 6 16.26 5.18 -27.64
CA GLY A 6 16.82 4.26 -26.65
C GLY A 6 16.07 4.30 -25.32
N PHE A 7 15.73 5.49 -24.84
CA PHE A 7 14.96 5.71 -23.62
C PHE A 7 13.54 5.11 -23.73
N MET A 8 12.83 5.40 -24.82
CA MET A 8 11.45 4.91 -25.04
C MET A 8 11.36 3.38 -25.13
N ASN A 9 12.43 2.68 -25.48
CA ASN A 9 12.42 1.22 -25.48
C ASN A 9 12.38 0.60 -24.08
N HIS A 10 12.67 1.40 -23.04
CA HIS A 10 12.74 0.95 -21.66
C HIS A 10 11.73 1.66 -20.75
N ALA A 11 11.02 2.65 -21.28
CA ALA A 11 10.06 3.47 -20.53
C ALA A 11 8.63 3.09 -20.89
N THR A 12 7.77 2.98 -19.87
CA THR A 12 6.34 2.74 -20.00
C THR A 12 5.58 3.83 -19.23
N LEU A 13 4.63 4.48 -19.88
CA LEU A 13 3.69 5.38 -19.24
C LEU A 13 2.39 4.64 -19.00
N THR A 14 1.94 4.59 -17.75
CA THR A 14 0.67 3.97 -17.35
C THR A 14 -0.26 5.05 -16.79
N LEU A 15 -1.49 5.06 -17.25
CA LEU A 15 -2.55 5.92 -16.73
C LEU A 15 -3.75 5.04 -16.41
N GLY A 16 -4.34 5.21 -15.24
CA GLY A 16 -5.47 4.35 -14.86
C GLY A 16 -6.09 4.67 -13.52
N LEU A 17 -7.08 3.87 -13.22
CA LEU A 17 -7.72 3.75 -11.91
C LEU A 17 -7.60 2.29 -11.47
N ASP A 18 -6.56 1.99 -10.73
CA ASP A 18 -6.25 0.63 -10.27
C ASP A 18 -5.25 0.69 -9.11
N GLU A 19 -4.73 -0.44 -8.69
CA GLU A 19 -3.59 -0.50 -7.78
C GLU A 19 -2.36 0.12 -8.43
N PHE A 20 -1.86 1.21 -7.85
CA PHE A 20 -0.62 1.81 -8.31
C PHE A 20 0.59 1.01 -7.82
N ASN A 21 1.70 1.14 -8.48
CA ASN A 21 2.87 0.27 -8.32
C ASN A 21 3.72 0.61 -7.08
N TYR A 22 3.10 0.52 -5.90
CA TYR A 22 3.76 0.62 -4.59
C TYR A 22 3.87 -0.79 -3.98
N GLY A 23 5.04 -1.15 -3.44
CA GLY A 23 5.28 -2.48 -2.89
C GLY A 23 5.27 -3.59 -3.95
N ASP A 24 5.49 -4.80 -3.52
CA ASP A 24 5.53 -6.00 -4.38
C ASP A 24 4.52 -7.08 -3.96
N ALA A 25 3.59 -6.75 -3.05
CA ALA A 25 2.66 -7.74 -2.48
C ALA A 25 1.22 -7.65 -3.02
N HIS A 26 1.03 -7.10 -4.21
CA HIS A 26 -0.29 -6.96 -4.86
C HIS A 26 -1.03 -8.30 -5.06
N TYR A 27 -0.32 -9.43 -5.09
CA TYR A 27 -0.93 -10.76 -5.13
C TYR A 27 -1.76 -11.11 -3.89
N ARG A 28 -1.64 -10.34 -2.81
CA ARG A 28 -2.38 -10.52 -1.56
C ARG A 28 -3.84 -10.09 -1.66
N ARG A 29 -4.22 -9.41 -2.69
CA ARG A 29 -5.58 -8.96 -2.90
C ARG A 29 -6.53 -10.15 -2.96
N SER A 30 -7.58 -10.13 -2.16
CA SER A 30 -8.51 -11.25 -1.97
C SER A 30 -9.82 -11.10 -2.72
N ASP A 31 -10.14 -9.91 -3.18
CA ASP A 31 -11.42 -9.59 -3.82
C ASP A 31 -11.56 -10.12 -5.26
N ASN A 32 -10.49 -10.65 -5.83
CA ASN A 32 -10.48 -11.34 -7.14
C ASN A 32 -10.35 -12.86 -7.01
N ALA A 33 -10.96 -13.46 -6.01
CA ALA A 33 -10.95 -14.90 -5.77
C ALA A 33 -9.54 -15.52 -5.55
N ARG A 34 -8.56 -14.69 -5.15
CA ARG A 34 -7.18 -15.14 -4.89
C ARG A 34 -6.86 -15.37 -3.41
N ALA A 35 -7.84 -15.24 -2.54
CA ALA A 35 -7.65 -15.39 -1.09
C ALA A 35 -7.00 -16.73 -0.70
N ILE A 36 -7.30 -17.80 -1.43
CA ILE A 36 -6.72 -19.13 -1.19
C ILE A 36 -5.20 -19.19 -1.38
N TYR A 37 -4.64 -18.29 -2.17
CA TYR A 37 -3.20 -18.20 -2.42
C TYR A 37 -2.49 -17.19 -1.52
N ASN A 38 -3.25 -16.48 -0.67
CA ASN A 38 -2.68 -15.48 0.21
C ASN A 38 -2.12 -16.14 1.48
N PRO A 39 -0.78 -16.13 1.67
CA PRO A 39 -0.17 -16.75 2.85
C PRO A 39 -0.28 -15.87 4.10
N PHE A 40 -0.80 -14.66 3.99
CA PHE A 40 -0.85 -13.69 5.07
C PHE A 40 -2.26 -13.59 5.66
N VAL A 41 -2.31 -13.29 6.93
CA VAL A 41 -3.55 -13.00 7.66
C VAL A 41 -3.65 -11.50 7.87
N GLY A 42 -4.73 -10.89 7.38
CA GLY A 42 -4.97 -9.46 7.53
C GLY A 42 -4.27 -8.57 6.50
N ASN A 43 -4.65 -7.30 6.48
CA ASN A 43 -4.10 -6.25 5.64
C ASN A 43 -3.30 -5.28 6.50
N TYR A 44 -2.07 -5.67 6.84
CA TYR A 44 -1.22 -4.87 7.71
C TYR A 44 -0.17 -4.07 6.95
N ILE A 45 -0.25 -4.05 5.62
CA ILE A 45 0.63 -3.27 4.76
C ILE A 45 -0.18 -2.48 3.73
N MET A 46 0.37 -1.37 3.29
CA MET A 46 -0.29 -0.43 2.42
C MET A 46 -0.61 -1.00 1.03
N ASP A 47 0.30 -1.73 0.43
CA ASP A 47 0.14 -2.27 -0.93
C ASP A 47 -0.92 -3.37 -1.06
N ALA A 48 -1.48 -3.83 0.05
CA ALA A 48 -2.62 -4.75 0.02
C ALA A 48 -3.88 -4.09 -0.57
N PHE A 49 -3.96 -2.76 -0.57
CA PHE A 49 -5.15 -2.03 -1.02
C PHE A 49 -4.86 -0.58 -1.45
N SER A 50 -4.03 -0.42 -2.46
CA SER A 50 -3.53 0.87 -2.93
C SER A 50 -4.18 1.33 -4.25
N THR A 51 -5.52 1.29 -4.35
CA THR A 51 -6.23 1.69 -5.56
C THR A 51 -6.47 3.19 -5.60
N GLU A 52 -5.95 3.87 -6.61
CA GLU A 52 -6.17 5.29 -6.90
C GLU A 52 -6.22 5.56 -8.41
N ALA A 53 -6.73 6.72 -8.80
CA ALA A 53 -6.48 7.24 -10.15
C ALA A 53 -5.04 7.76 -10.20
N PHE A 54 -4.25 7.26 -11.12
CA PHE A 54 -2.82 7.55 -11.17
C PHE A 54 -2.25 7.73 -12.57
N GLY A 55 -1.10 8.40 -12.62
CA GLY A 55 -0.19 8.41 -13.74
C GLY A 55 1.20 7.97 -13.28
N GLU A 56 1.80 7.04 -14.00
CA GLU A 56 3.06 6.39 -13.64
C GLU A 56 4.01 6.32 -14.84
N LEU A 57 5.26 6.65 -14.62
CA LEU A 57 6.37 6.38 -15.52
C LEU A 57 7.24 5.29 -14.92
N SER A 58 7.34 4.16 -15.59
CA SER A 58 8.25 3.09 -15.22
C SER A 58 9.37 2.92 -16.25
N ILE A 59 10.58 2.68 -15.76
CA ILE A 59 11.77 2.45 -16.56
C ILE A 59 12.39 1.14 -16.13
N GLN A 60 12.60 0.24 -17.09
CA GLN A 60 13.24 -1.04 -16.84
C GLN A 60 14.41 -1.28 -17.81
N ASN A 61 15.59 -1.53 -17.27
CA ASN A 61 16.76 -1.83 -18.09
C ASN A 61 17.73 -2.73 -17.31
N ASN A 62 18.07 -3.88 -17.89
CA ASN A 62 19.07 -4.84 -17.38
C ASN A 62 18.93 -5.18 -15.89
N GLY A 63 17.69 -5.31 -15.43
CA GLY A 63 17.35 -5.61 -14.03
C GLY A 63 17.06 -4.38 -13.18
N LEU A 64 17.51 -3.19 -13.57
CA LEU A 64 17.12 -1.96 -12.88
C LEU A 64 15.65 -1.65 -13.14
N LEU A 65 14.92 -1.32 -12.08
CA LEU A 65 13.53 -0.84 -12.10
C LEU A 65 13.47 0.52 -11.43
N VAL A 66 12.92 1.50 -12.11
CA VAL A 66 12.59 2.82 -11.56
C VAL A 66 11.14 3.13 -11.87
N VAL A 67 10.37 3.49 -10.87
CA VAL A 67 8.97 3.91 -11.00
C VAL A 67 8.79 5.25 -10.32
N LEU A 68 8.12 6.17 -11.01
CA LEU A 68 7.71 7.46 -10.48
C LEU A 68 6.25 7.68 -10.84
N GLY A 69 5.42 8.01 -9.88
CA GLY A 69 4.01 8.20 -10.11
C GLY A 69 3.40 9.30 -9.27
N VAL A 70 2.27 9.77 -9.74
CA VAL A 70 1.40 10.73 -9.07
C VAL A 70 -0.02 10.19 -9.09
N THR A 71 -0.74 10.40 -7.99
CA THR A 71 -2.13 9.96 -7.85
C THR A 71 -3.03 11.13 -7.53
N ASN A 72 -4.34 10.91 -7.55
CA ASN A 72 -5.32 11.92 -7.15
C ASN A 72 -5.43 12.10 -5.63
N GLY A 73 -4.68 11.36 -4.82
CA GLY A 73 -4.68 11.46 -3.36
C GLY A 73 -5.87 10.84 -2.66
N LYS A 74 -6.70 10.08 -3.36
CA LYS A 74 -7.94 9.49 -2.85
C LYS A 74 -7.84 7.97 -2.79
N ILE A 75 -7.07 7.47 -1.85
CA ILE A 75 -6.92 6.03 -1.68
C ILE A 75 -8.26 5.38 -1.36
N ASN A 76 -8.57 4.27 -2.06
CA ASN A 76 -9.84 3.55 -1.96
C ASN A 76 -11.05 4.45 -2.16
N GLN A 77 -11.03 5.19 -3.21
CA GLN A 77 -11.98 6.21 -3.63
C GLN A 77 -13.34 6.15 -2.96
N SER A 78 -13.59 7.07 -2.05
CA SER A 78 -14.95 7.41 -1.65
C SER A 78 -15.51 8.37 -2.68
N VAL A 79 -16.71 8.09 -3.18
CA VAL A 79 -17.42 8.96 -4.14
C VAL A 79 -17.89 10.26 -3.48
N VAL A 80 -17.92 10.30 -2.16
CA VAL A 80 -18.35 11.48 -1.39
C VAL A 80 -17.11 12.29 -1.01
N VAL A 81 -16.94 13.41 -1.69
CA VAL A 81 -16.00 14.46 -1.29
C VAL A 81 -16.72 15.35 -0.31
N ALA A 82 -16.32 15.36 0.95
CA ALA A 82 -16.81 16.38 1.87
C ALA A 82 -16.19 17.73 1.48
N ASP A 83 -16.97 18.79 1.41
CA ASP A 83 -16.53 20.16 1.05
C ASP A 83 -15.38 20.71 1.92
N THR A 84 -15.03 20.01 2.98
CA THR A 84 -13.99 20.39 3.97
C THR A 84 -12.68 19.65 3.77
N THR A 85 -12.55 18.75 2.79
CA THR A 85 -11.33 17.98 2.56
C THR A 85 -10.42 18.69 1.56
N ASP A 86 -9.21 19.00 2.03
CA ASP A 86 -8.15 19.57 1.21
C ASP A 86 -7.46 18.44 0.43
N ASP A 87 -8.14 17.97 -0.62
CA ASP A 87 -7.64 16.88 -1.47
C ASP A 87 -6.36 17.33 -2.18
N LYS A 88 -5.26 16.66 -1.87
CA LYS A 88 -3.96 16.89 -2.49
C LYS A 88 -3.48 15.64 -3.21
N PRO A 89 -2.86 15.79 -4.38
CA PRO A 89 -2.27 14.66 -5.08
C PRO A 89 -1.21 13.99 -4.19
N SER A 90 -1.11 12.67 -4.32
CA SER A 90 -0.03 11.90 -3.72
C SER A 90 1.07 11.68 -4.74
N ILE A 91 2.27 11.46 -4.24
CA ILE A 91 3.42 11.05 -5.03
C ILE A 91 3.93 9.70 -4.52
N TYR A 92 4.41 8.88 -5.43
CA TYR A 92 5.06 7.63 -5.08
C TYR A 92 6.21 7.31 -6.01
N GLY A 93 7.07 6.44 -5.53
CA GLY A 93 8.17 5.94 -6.32
C GLY A 93 8.62 4.56 -5.87
N LYS A 94 9.24 3.85 -6.77
CA LYS A 94 9.86 2.55 -6.52
C LYS A 94 11.21 2.50 -7.22
N LEU A 95 12.20 2.03 -6.50
CA LEU A 95 13.52 1.72 -7.03
C LEU A 95 13.82 0.26 -6.75
N GLY A 96 14.32 -0.46 -7.73
CA GLY A 96 14.60 -1.85 -7.52
C GLY A 96 15.56 -2.46 -8.52
N PHE A 97 15.98 -3.64 -8.17
CA PHE A 97 16.78 -4.51 -9.00
C PHE A 97 16.14 -5.89 -9.05
N ASP A 98 15.90 -6.41 -10.26
CA ASP A 98 15.31 -7.73 -10.49
C ASP A 98 16.06 -8.42 -11.62
N LYS A 99 16.80 -9.45 -11.31
CA LYS A 99 17.62 -10.14 -12.29
C LYS A 99 17.64 -11.65 -12.12
N GLN A 100 17.40 -12.33 -13.24
CA GLN A 100 17.66 -13.74 -13.38
C GLN A 100 19.15 -13.91 -13.71
N PHE A 101 19.97 -14.36 -12.75
CA PHE A 101 21.41 -14.56 -12.92
C PHE A 101 21.74 -15.85 -13.65
N THR A 102 21.02 -16.92 -13.33
CA THR A 102 21.13 -18.22 -13.96
C THR A 102 19.74 -18.84 -14.15
N LYS A 103 19.64 -19.99 -14.81
CA LYS A 103 18.35 -20.73 -14.91
C LYS A 103 17.72 -21.03 -13.54
N ASN A 104 18.54 -21.09 -12.50
CA ASN A 104 18.11 -21.50 -11.16
C ASN A 104 18.14 -20.36 -10.12
N LEU A 105 18.75 -19.20 -10.44
CA LEU A 105 18.95 -18.12 -9.47
C LEU A 105 18.34 -16.82 -9.97
N ARG A 106 17.37 -16.31 -9.24
CA ARG A 106 16.81 -14.95 -9.39
C ARG A 106 16.88 -14.20 -8.07
N ILE A 107 17.28 -12.95 -8.14
CA ILE A 107 17.30 -12.03 -7.00
C ILE A 107 16.52 -10.78 -7.40
N ARG A 108 15.61 -10.37 -6.52
CA ARG A 108 14.92 -9.09 -6.63
C ARG A 108 14.98 -8.38 -5.29
N LEU A 109 15.22 -7.09 -5.31
CA LEU A 109 15.14 -6.20 -4.16
C LEU A 109 14.51 -4.91 -4.64
N THR A 110 13.41 -4.51 -4.02
CA THR A 110 12.73 -3.25 -4.31
C THR A 110 12.53 -2.44 -3.04
N GLY A 111 12.61 -1.12 -3.19
CA GLY A 111 12.21 -0.16 -2.17
C GLY A 111 11.16 0.76 -2.75
N SER A 112 10.07 0.97 -2.04
CA SER A 112 8.95 1.82 -2.43
C SER A 112 8.72 2.92 -1.41
N ALA A 113 8.30 4.08 -1.87
CA ALA A 113 7.90 5.21 -1.05
C ALA A 113 6.60 5.80 -1.58
N TYR A 114 5.70 6.18 -0.66
CA TYR A 114 4.46 6.89 -0.96
C TYR A 114 4.32 8.05 0.01
N TYR A 115 3.88 9.19 -0.49
CA TYR A 115 3.66 10.39 0.30
C TYR A 115 2.36 11.07 -0.09
N ASN A 116 1.52 11.30 0.91
CA ASN A 116 0.30 12.08 0.80
C ASN A 116 0.25 13.14 1.91
N LYS A 117 -0.04 14.37 1.54
CA LYS A 117 -0.16 15.51 2.46
C LYS A 117 -1.60 16.00 2.59
N GLY A 118 -2.53 15.42 1.89
CA GLY A 118 -3.93 15.83 1.91
C GLY A 118 -4.74 15.13 3.00
N ALA A 119 -5.91 15.68 3.29
CA ALA A 119 -6.90 15.03 4.12
C ALA A 119 -7.52 13.85 3.36
N THR A 120 -6.81 12.76 3.26
CA THR A 120 -7.39 11.56 2.69
C THR A 120 -8.24 10.87 3.74
N THR A 121 -9.27 10.21 3.29
CA THR A 121 -10.00 9.26 4.12
C THR A 121 -9.26 7.92 4.18
N GLY A 122 -7.95 7.94 4.36
CA GLY A 122 -7.05 6.79 4.37
C GLY A 122 -7.36 5.69 5.39
N LYS A 123 -8.56 5.71 5.92
CA LYS A 123 -9.10 4.82 6.93
C LYS A 123 -9.06 3.33 6.58
N TRP A 124 -8.87 2.99 5.32
CA TRP A 124 -9.01 1.60 4.86
C TRP A 124 -7.71 0.93 4.45
N LEU A 125 -6.59 1.64 4.45
CA LEU A 125 -5.31 1.07 4.06
C LEU A 125 -4.90 -0.14 4.90
N TYR A 126 -5.20 -0.08 6.19
CA TYR A 126 -4.84 -1.13 7.14
C TYR A 126 -6.05 -1.80 7.79
N GLY A 127 -7.25 -1.30 7.58
CA GLY A 127 -8.46 -1.69 8.29
C GLY A 127 -9.29 -2.78 7.63
N GLY A 128 -8.78 -3.47 6.63
CA GLY A 128 -9.58 -4.40 5.85
C GLY A 128 -9.42 -5.87 6.22
N ASP A 129 -10.51 -6.61 6.21
CA ASP A 129 -10.54 -8.07 6.29
C ASP A 129 -10.38 -8.71 4.91
N ARG A 130 -9.92 -7.95 3.93
CA ARG A 130 -10.03 -8.30 2.52
C ARG A 130 -9.03 -9.35 2.06
N ALA A 131 -8.04 -9.65 2.86
CA ALA A 131 -7.06 -10.70 2.58
C ALA A 131 -7.52 -12.12 2.99
N GLY A 132 -8.83 -12.34 3.07
CA GLY A 132 -9.41 -13.63 3.47
C GLY A 132 -9.47 -13.86 4.96
N SER A 133 -8.98 -12.94 5.78
CA SER A 133 -9.12 -12.96 7.23
C SER A 133 -10.34 -12.13 7.63
N ARG A 134 -11.14 -12.69 8.53
CA ARG A 134 -12.20 -11.95 9.20
C ARG A 134 -11.84 -11.81 10.66
N TYR A 135 -11.86 -10.58 11.14
CA TYR A 135 -11.69 -10.31 12.55
C TYR A 135 -13.05 -10.38 13.23
N TYR A 136 -13.18 -11.34 14.12
CA TYR A 136 -14.29 -11.38 15.05
C TYR A 136 -13.81 -10.92 16.40
N SER A 137 -14.64 -10.20 17.10
CA SER A 137 -14.43 -9.93 18.51
C SER A 137 -14.48 -11.25 19.26
N VAL A 138 -13.36 -11.67 19.82
CA VAL A 138 -13.26 -12.91 20.61
C VAL A 138 -13.37 -12.66 22.10
N LEU A 139 -13.36 -11.41 22.52
CA LEU A 139 -13.52 -10.95 23.88
C LEU A 139 -14.89 -10.29 24.08
N HIS A 140 -15.14 -9.77 25.26
CA HIS A 140 -16.42 -9.17 25.59
C HIS A 140 -16.70 -7.91 24.77
N THR A 141 -17.96 -7.76 24.37
CA THR A 141 -18.45 -6.47 23.93
C THR A 141 -18.58 -5.58 25.17
N LEU A 142 -17.85 -4.48 25.19
CA LEU A 142 -17.99 -3.45 26.22
C LEU A 142 -19.37 -2.79 26.08
N LYS A 143 -20.06 -2.64 27.19
CA LYS A 143 -21.36 -1.98 27.23
C LYS A 143 -21.30 -0.80 28.19
N ASP A 144 -21.90 0.32 27.79
CA ASP A 144 -22.13 1.47 28.66
C ASP A 144 -23.17 1.13 29.74
N ALA A 145 -23.40 2.08 30.67
CA ALA A 145 -24.38 1.92 31.72
C ALA A 145 -25.83 1.75 31.21
N ASN A 146 -26.09 2.09 29.93
CA ASN A 146 -27.40 1.98 29.28
C ASN A 146 -27.52 0.70 28.46
N GLY A 147 -26.45 -0.14 28.42
CA GLY A 147 -26.41 -1.39 27.67
C GLY A 147 -26.08 -1.24 26.19
N ASN A 148 -25.69 -0.04 25.72
CA ASN A 148 -25.25 0.17 24.35
C ASN A 148 -23.81 -0.34 24.17
N SER A 149 -23.47 -0.80 22.96
CA SER A 149 -22.11 -1.27 22.66
C SER A 149 -21.14 -0.10 22.60
N GLU A 150 -20.13 -0.09 23.46
CA GLU A 150 -18.99 0.86 23.43
C GLU A 150 -17.78 0.34 22.63
N GLY A 151 -17.90 -0.85 22.03
CA GLY A 151 -16.82 -1.49 21.32
C GLY A 151 -16.48 -2.86 21.92
N THR A 152 -15.27 -3.30 21.71
CA THR A 152 -14.76 -4.59 22.17
C THR A 152 -13.41 -4.42 22.84
N ASP A 153 -13.10 -5.28 23.79
CA ASP A 153 -11.81 -5.29 24.49
C ASP A 153 -10.64 -5.47 23.51
N PHE A 154 -10.88 -6.22 22.44
CA PHE A 154 -9.90 -6.48 21.41
C PHE A 154 -10.59 -6.77 20.08
N ASP A 155 -10.37 -5.96 19.07
CA ASP A 155 -10.93 -6.20 17.74
C ASP A 155 -9.91 -6.76 16.74
N GLY A 156 -8.64 -6.84 17.10
CA GLY A 156 -7.58 -7.41 16.25
C GLY A 156 -7.29 -6.61 14.99
N ARG A 157 -7.98 -5.50 14.77
CA ARG A 157 -7.80 -4.64 13.61
C ARG A 157 -6.83 -3.52 13.91
N PHE A 158 -6.02 -3.26 12.94
CA PHE A 158 -5.22 -2.06 12.91
C PHE A 158 -5.93 -1.00 12.06
N ASN A 159 -6.44 0.03 12.69
CA ASN A 159 -7.21 1.09 12.04
C ASN A 159 -6.61 2.45 12.38
N ALA A 160 -5.60 2.83 11.65
CA ALA A 160 -4.98 4.14 11.79
C ALA A 160 -5.83 5.20 11.10
N GLY A 161 -6.40 6.09 11.87
CA GLY A 161 -7.09 7.27 11.36
C GLY A 161 -6.12 8.41 11.12
N PHE A 162 -5.45 8.45 10.00
CA PHE A 162 -4.58 9.58 9.65
C PHE A 162 -5.05 10.28 8.36
N THR A 163 -4.74 11.56 8.26
CA THR A 163 -5.10 12.42 7.13
C THR A 163 -3.92 12.78 6.25
N GLN A 164 -2.70 12.56 6.71
CA GLN A 164 -1.49 12.62 5.90
C GLN A 164 -0.56 11.48 6.27
N MET A 165 0.19 10.96 5.30
CA MET A 165 1.05 9.82 5.56
C MET A 165 2.28 9.76 4.65
N THR A 166 3.30 9.10 5.17
CA THR A 166 4.47 8.63 4.44
C THR A 166 4.60 7.14 4.68
N ALA A 167 4.58 6.35 3.62
CA ALA A 167 4.80 4.90 3.69
C ALA A 167 6.11 4.56 2.98
N LEU A 168 6.91 3.70 3.59
CA LEU A 168 8.16 3.18 3.05
C LEU A 168 8.14 1.66 3.15
N GLN A 169 8.43 0.96 2.05
CA GLN A 169 8.42 -0.49 2.03
C GLN A 169 9.67 -1.04 1.32
N ILE A 170 10.21 -2.14 1.85
CA ILE A 170 11.29 -2.90 1.23
C ILE A 170 10.83 -4.34 1.02
N ASN A 171 11.03 -4.85 -0.18
CA ASN A 171 10.65 -6.21 -0.57
C ASN A 171 11.87 -6.96 -1.12
N PRO A 172 12.55 -7.79 -0.32
CA PRO A 172 13.52 -8.74 -0.79
C PRO A 172 12.83 -9.99 -1.35
N PHE A 173 13.32 -10.47 -2.49
CA PHE A 173 12.94 -11.76 -3.07
C PHE A 173 14.19 -12.52 -3.52
N PHE A 174 14.24 -13.78 -3.19
CA PHE A 174 15.28 -14.69 -3.56
C PHE A 174 14.68 -16.00 -4.06
N LYS A 175 15.13 -16.46 -5.23
CA LYS A 175 14.76 -17.76 -5.77
C LYS A 175 16.01 -18.54 -6.13
N PHE A 176 16.10 -19.73 -5.61
CA PHE A 176 17.15 -20.69 -6.00
C PHE A 176 16.56 -22.08 -6.18
N LYS A 177 16.60 -22.59 -7.40
CA LYS A 177 15.95 -23.86 -7.80
C LYS A 177 14.45 -23.84 -7.44
N GLY A 178 14.00 -24.70 -6.54
CA GLY A 178 12.62 -24.79 -6.06
C GLY A 178 12.34 -23.99 -4.78
N LEU A 179 13.35 -23.35 -4.17
CA LEU A 179 13.17 -22.49 -2.99
C LEU A 179 12.88 -21.06 -3.42
N GLU A 180 11.81 -20.49 -2.90
CA GLU A 180 11.45 -19.07 -3.04
C GLU A 180 11.26 -18.46 -1.66
N LEU A 181 11.95 -17.35 -1.40
CA LEU A 181 11.84 -16.56 -0.19
C LEU A 181 11.41 -15.14 -0.59
N PHE A 182 10.35 -14.67 0.01
CA PHE A 182 9.84 -13.30 -0.16
C PHE A 182 9.67 -12.65 1.21
N GLY A 183 10.09 -11.41 1.33
CA GLY A 183 9.95 -10.63 2.55
C GLY A 183 9.29 -9.28 2.31
N ILE A 184 8.67 -8.76 3.36
CA ILE A 184 8.10 -7.41 3.42
C ILE A 184 8.57 -6.78 4.70
N TYR A 185 9.07 -5.55 4.58
CA TYR A 185 9.28 -4.67 5.71
C TYR A 185 8.66 -3.31 5.35
N GLU A 186 7.72 -2.85 6.15
CA GLU A 186 7.05 -1.57 5.92
C GLU A 186 7.08 -0.70 7.17
N MET A 187 7.32 0.58 6.96
CA MET A 187 7.18 1.62 7.97
C MET A 187 6.25 2.70 7.45
N VAL A 188 5.26 3.06 8.25
CA VAL A 188 4.31 4.13 7.94
C VAL A 188 4.29 5.16 9.03
N LEU A 189 4.42 6.41 8.64
CA LEU A 189 4.32 7.59 9.49
C LEU A 189 3.12 8.41 9.04
N GLY A 190 2.28 8.81 9.97
CA GLY A 190 1.10 9.59 9.64
C GLY A 190 0.69 10.52 10.76
N ASP A 191 0.01 11.59 10.38
CA ASP A 191 -0.58 12.54 11.31
C ASP A 191 -2.09 12.60 11.07
N ASN A 192 -2.85 12.71 12.15
CA ASN A 192 -4.28 13.02 12.09
C ASN A 192 -4.46 14.54 12.24
N LEU A 193 -5.01 15.17 11.21
CA LEU A 193 -5.29 16.61 11.19
C LEU A 193 -6.79 16.82 11.19
N ILE A 194 -7.29 17.54 12.20
CA ILE A 194 -8.67 17.99 12.28
C ILE A 194 -8.67 19.51 12.21
N GLY A 195 -9.34 20.07 11.20
CA GLY A 195 -9.34 21.52 10.97
C GLY A 195 -7.95 22.13 10.77
N GLY A 196 -7.02 21.38 10.19
CA GLY A 196 -5.63 21.79 9.96
C GLY A 196 -4.73 21.72 11.20
N LYS A 197 -5.24 21.30 12.34
CA LYS A 197 -4.46 21.11 13.57
C LYS A 197 -4.12 19.63 13.75
N LYS A 198 -2.93 19.36 14.25
CA LYS A 198 -2.46 18.00 14.54
C LYS A 198 -3.10 17.48 15.80
N GLU A 199 -3.95 16.48 15.67
CA GLU A 199 -4.65 15.81 16.78
C GLU A 199 -3.90 14.54 17.25
N GLY A 200 -3.07 13.96 16.39
CA GLY A 200 -2.30 12.77 16.72
C GLY A 200 -1.28 12.39 15.68
N SER A 201 -0.30 11.59 16.07
CA SER A 201 0.70 10.99 15.22
C SER A 201 0.64 9.49 15.31
N PHE A 202 0.98 8.85 14.22
CA PHE A 202 0.95 7.41 14.09
C PHE A 202 2.25 6.91 13.46
N THR A 203 2.78 5.82 13.99
CA THR A 203 3.90 5.07 13.42
C THR A 203 3.58 3.59 13.48
N GLN A 204 3.71 2.91 12.34
CA GLN A 204 3.63 1.47 12.25
C GLN A 204 4.91 0.92 11.61
N ILE A 205 5.34 -0.25 12.10
CA ILE A 205 6.40 -1.06 11.53
C ILE A 205 5.86 -2.49 11.42
N GLY A 206 5.92 -3.06 10.22
CA GLY A 206 5.48 -4.41 9.93
C GLY A 206 6.44 -5.17 9.00
#